data_fe7cfe5ff2c0d59931875d7c5f7ca360
#
_entry.id   fe7cfe5ff2c0d59931875d7c5f7ca360
#
_cell.length_a   1.000
_cell.length_b   1.000
_cell.length_c   1.000
_cell.angle_alpha   90.00
_cell.angle_beta   90.00
_cell.angle_gamma   90.00
#
_symmetry.space_group_name_H-M   'P 1'
#
loop_
_entity.id
_entity.type
_entity.pdbx_description
1 polymer ?
#
loop_
_entity_poly.entity_id
_entity_poly.type
_entity_poly.pdbx_seq_one_letter_code
_entity_poly.pdbx_strand_id
1 'polypeptide(L)'
;MKQRARVRILLALAIVMALFASACGGDDSDEAEASGGGGDSGGSEETVQVGILHSLSGTMSISEVAVHEAELLAIKEINENGGVLGRQIEPVIEDGASDWPTFAEKAEKLLTVDEVEVVFGGWTSASRKAMLPVFEGLDGLLFYPVQYEGLEASPNIFYTGATTNQQIIPALDYLKEQGHTEIYLVGSDYVFPRTANRIITQYAAANGMTIVGEDYLPLGETDTATVVSKVIAAQPDVVFNTLNGDTNVAFFKELTAKGATAETVPTISVSVAEEEVAGIGLDNIEGHLVAWNYYQTTDTPENEAFVAAFKAEYGEDRVTADPIEAAYNGVYIWAAAAEEAGSFEVDAIKEAAKGLELDTPEGLVTVSDWNQHVYKTARIGVINSEGLIDEVWSSEEPIEPDPCLENYDWAEGLAQGECDQ
;
A
#
# COMPACT_ATOMS: atom_id res chain seq x y z
N MET A 1 -28.13 14.31 -12.36
CA MET A 1 -26.73 14.49 -11.99
C MET A 1 -26.74 15.12 -10.60
N LYS A 2 -26.58 14.32 -9.56
CA LYS A 2 -26.36 14.79 -8.17
C LYS A 2 -24.87 15.14 -8.08
N GLN A 3 -24.54 16.40 -7.75
CA GLN A 3 -23.17 16.76 -7.36
C GLN A 3 -22.82 15.95 -6.10
N ARG A 4 -21.95 14.96 -6.24
CA ARG A 4 -21.36 14.27 -5.10
C ARG A 4 -20.38 15.24 -4.43
N ALA A 5 -20.41 15.31 -3.11
CA ALA A 5 -19.50 16.15 -2.34
C ALA A 5 -18.09 15.51 -2.37
N ARG A 6 -17.09 16.30 -2.70
CA ARG A 6 -15.68 15.90 -2.52
C ARG A 6 -15.38 15.90 -1.03
N VAL A 7 -14.94 14.77 -0.51
CA VAL A 7 -14.46 14.69 0.87
C VAL A 7 -13.00 15.15 0.87
N ARG A 8 -12.74 16.29 1.51
CA ARG A 8 -11.36 16.77 1.71
C ARG A 8 -10.88 16.29 3.06
N ILE A 9 -9.76 15.63 3.10
CA ILE A 9 -9.04 15.31 4.36
C ILE A 9 -8.51 16.65 4.90
N LEU A 10 -9.36 17.39 5.62
CA LEU A 10 -8.96 18.65 6.26
C LEU A 10 -8.33 18.32 7.61
N LEU A 11 -7.00 18.29 7.68
CA LEU A 11 -6.31 18.42 8.95
C LEU A 11 -6.64 19.78 9.55
N ALA A 12 -7.59 19.82 10.48
CA ALA A 12 -7.87 21.03 11.25
C ALA A 12 -6.81 21.19 12.34
N LEU A 13 -5.79 21.98 12.06
CA LEU A 13 -4.84 22.47 13.08
C LEU A 13 -5.60 23.37 14.04
N ALA A 14 -6.14 22.84 15.14
CA ALA A 14 -6.72 23.61 16.22
C ALA A 14 -5.59 24.14 17.11
N ILE A 15 -5.16 25.38 16.86
CA ILE A 15 -4.31 26.14 17.81
C ILE A 15 -5.17 26.52 19.03
N VAL A 16 -5.06 25.74 20.10
CA VAL A 16 -5.62 26.10 21.39
C VAL A 16 -4.67 27.08 22.10
N MET A 17 -4.96 28.36 21.99
CA MET A 17 -4.37 29.39 22.87
C MET A 17 -5.01 29.28 24.26
N ALA A 18 -4.31 28.67 25.21
CA ALA A 18 -4.68 28.70 26.62
C ALA A 18 -4.40 30.08 27.22
N LEU A 19 -5.44 30.85 27.45
CA LEU A 19 -5.39 32.05 28.27
C LEU A 19 -5.54 31.66 29.74
N PHE A 20 -4.45 31.68 30.49
CA PHE A 20 -4.47 31.69 31.96
C PHE A 20 -4.99 33.03 32.48
N ALA A 21 -6.11 32.98 33.15
CA ALA A 21 -6.53 34.08 34.02
C ALA A 21 -6.67 33.54 35.45
N SER A 22 -5.70 33.92 36.29
CA SER A 22 -5.75 33.75 37.75
C SER A 22 -6.73 34.72 38.37
N ALA A 23 -7.62 34.22 39.23
CA ALA A 23 -8.22 35.09 40.28
C ALA A 23 -8.40 34.27 41.55
N CYS A 24 -7.71 34.69 42.58
CA CYS A 24 -7.87 34.27 43.97
C CYS A 24 -9.12 34.91 44.62
N GLY A 25 -9.71 34.19 45.57
CA GLY A 25 -10.30 34.87 46.73
C GLY A 25 -11.56 34.25 47.30
N GLY A 26 -11.49 33.77 48.54
CA GLY A 26 -12.58 33.95 49.54
C GLY A 26 -13.26 32.71 50.04
N ASP A 27 -12.90 32.36 51.23
CA ASP A 27 -13.49 31.51 52.28
C ASP A 27 -14.97 31.78 52.53
N ASP A 28 -15.79 30.74 52.76
CA ASP A 28 -16.51 30.50 54.01
C ASP A 28 -17.49 29.32 53.88
N SER A 29 -17.55 28.56 54.98
CA SER A 29 -18.33 27.42 55.33
C SER A 29 -19.86 27.59 55.18
N ASP A 30 -20.61 26.54 54.83
CA ASP A 30 -21.63 25.91 55.70
C ASP A 30 -22.24 24.61 55.07
N GLU A 31 -22.49 23.68 55.95
CA GLU A 31 -23.10 22.37 55.74
C GLU A 31 -24.59 22.43 55.29
N ALA A 32 -24.99 21.57 54.37
CA ALA A 32 -26.30 20.89 54.45
C ALA A 32 -26.45 19.75 53.50
N GLU A 33 -27.00 18.68 54.01
CA GLU A 33 -27.27 17.32 53.53
C GLU A 33 -28.07 17.13 52.23
N ALA A 34 -27.63 16.07 51.56
CA ALA A 34 -28.42 14.93 51.07
C ALA A 34 -29.37 15.07 49.90
N SER A 35 -29.16 14.09 49.03
CA SER A 35 -30.12 13.33 48.22
C SER A 35 -30.29 13.72 46.77
N GLY A 36 -29.95 12.79 45.93
CA GLY A 36 -30.49 12.73 44.58
C GLY A 36 -29.50 12.11 43.60
N GLY A 37 -29.66 10.82 43.31
CA GLY A 37 -28.90 10.08 42.32
C GLY A 37 -28.79 10.82 40.99
N GLY A 38 -27.60 11.15 40.64
CA GLY A 38 -27.16 11.38 39.29
C GLY A 38 -26.44 10.11 38.89
N GLY A 39 -27.07 9.28 38.08
CA GLY A 39 -26.39 8.21 37.41
C GLY A 39 -25.25 8.81 36.62
N ASP A 40 -24.07 8.42 36.96
CA ASP A 40 -22.90 8.52 36.11
C ASP A 40 -23.19 7.56 34.94
N SER A 41 -23.83 8.07 33.90
CA SER A 41 -23.82 7.43 32.60
C SER A 41 -22.48 7.74 32.02
N GLY A 42 -21.45 7.02 32.48
CA GLY A 42 -20.27 6.76 31.69
C GLY A 42 -20.80 5.98 30.46
N GLY A 43 -21.19 6.70 29.42
CA GLY A 43 -21.40 6.12 28.12
C GLY A 43 -20.11 5.45 27.75
N SER A 44 -20.08 4.13 27.70
CA SER A 44 -19.04 3.45 26.92
C SER A 44 -19.14 4.08 25.54
N GLU A 45 -18.09 4.79 25.14
CA GLU A 45 -17.98 5.20 23.74
C GLU A 45 -18.19 3.92 22.95
N GLU A 46 -19.23 3.88 22.09
CA GLU A 46 -19.45 2.70 21.24
C GLU A 46 -18.24 2.61 20.31
N THR A 47 -17.60 1.45 20.25
CA THR A 47 -16.46 1.18 19.38
C THR A 47 -16.89 0.39 18.15
N VAL A 48 -16.12 0.47 17.08
CA VAL A 48 -16.18 -0.41 15.92
C VAL A 48 -14.80 -1.10 15.80
N GLN A 49 -14.79 -2.43 15.77
CA GLN A 49 -13.55 -3.20 15.67
C GLN A 49 -13.14 -3.37 14.22
N VAL A 50 -11.86 -3.15 13.93
CA VAL A 50 -11.24 -3.39 12.62
C VAL A 50 -10.02 -4.27 12.78
N GLY A 51 -9.77 -5.18 11.83
CA GLY A 51 -8.59 -6.02 11.81
C GLY A 51 -7.42 -5.33 11.11
N ILE A 52 -6.21 -5.51 11.63
CA ILE A 52 -4.97 -5.14 10.96
C ILE A 52 -4.10 -6.39 10.88
N LEU A 53 -3.80 -6.84 9.66
CA LEU A 53 -3.12 -8.11 9.40
C LEU A 53 -1.92 -7.91 8.48
N HIS A 54 -0.73 -7.84 9.06
CA HIS A 54 0.55 -7.69 8.37
C HIS A 54 1.62 -8.64 8.90
N SER A 55 2.71 -8.83 8.15
CA SER A 55 3.90 -9.52 8.66
C SER A 55 4.69 -8.56 9.55
N LEU A 56 4.49 -8.66 10.86
CA LEU A 56 5.28 -7.93 11.85
C LEU A 56 6.59 -8.66 12.19
N SER A 57 6.74 -9.87 11.69
CA SER A 57 7.94 -10.71 11.80
C SER A 57 8.23 -11.46 10.49
N GLY A 58 9.46 -12.01 10.36
CA GLY A 58 9.91 -12.71 9.15
C GLY A 58 10.42 -11.77 8.05
N THR A 59 10.67 -12.32 6.84
CA THR A 59 11.35 -11.62 5.74
C THR A 59 10.59 -10.40 5.21
N MET A 60 9.27 -10.36 5.34
CA MET A 60 8.44 -9.24 4.87
C MET A 60 8.28 -8.11 5.89
N SER A 61 8.78 -8.28 7.13
CA SER A 61 8.69 -7.24 8.16
C SER A 61 9.42 -5.94 7.78
N ILE A 62 10.44 -6.02 6.93
CA ILE A 62 11.14 -4.84 6.39
C ILE A 62 10.19 -3.90 5.65
N SER A 63 9.16 -4.43 5.01
CA SER A 63 8.18 -3.69 4.22
C SER A 63 6.89 -3.43 5.02
N GLU A 64 6.39 -4.43 5.77
CA GLU A 64 5.02 -4.42 6.30
C GLU A 64 4.85 -3.70 7.64
N VAL A 65 5.92 -3.51 8.42
CA VAL A 65 5.81 -2.81 9.72
C VAL A 65 5.37 -1.36 9.54
N ALA A 66 5.94 -0.65 8.56
CA ALA A 66 5.58 0.74 8.28
C ALA A 66 4.16 0.88 7.69
N VAL A 67 3.70 -0.12 6.94
CA VAL A 67 2.33 -0.17 6.40
C VAL A 67 1.30 -0.27 7.53
N HIS A 68 1.50 -1.21 8.46
CA HIS A 68 0.70 -1.34 9.68
C HIS A 68 0.68 -0.04 10.51
N GLU A 69 1.81 0.65 10.65
CA GLU A 69 1.89 1.92 11.37
C GLU A 69 1.07 3.02 10.69
N ALA A 70 1.04 3.07 9.36
CA ALA A 70 0.23 4.05 8.63
C ALA A 70 -1.28 3.82 8.80
N GLU A 71 -1.73 2.58 8.87
CA GLU A 71 -3.12 2.26 9.20
C GLU A 71 -3.48 2.72 10.62
N LEU A 72 -2.59 2.49 11.59
CA LEU A 72 -2.79 2.98 12.96
C LEU A 72 -2.79 4.51 13.04
N LEU A 73 -1.97 5.20 12.24
CA LEU A 73 -1.99 6.66 12.16
C LEU A 73 -3.34 7.15 11.63
N ALA A 74 -3.83 6.59 10.54
CA ALA A 74 -5.14 6.94 9.99
C ALA A 74 -6.28 6.71 10.99
N ILE A 75 -6.28 5.56 11.68
CA ILE A 75 -7.25 5.25 12.74
C ILE A 75 -7.19 6.29 13.86
N LYS A 76 -5.99 6.64 14.32
CA LYS A 76 -5.79 7.65 15.35
C LYS A 76 -6.37 9.00 14.93
N GLU A 77 -6.06 9.47 13.72
CA GLU A 77 -6.54 10.75 13.21
C GLU A 77 -8.07 10.77 13.04
N ILE A 78 -8.66 9.69 12.53
CA ILE A 78 -10.11 9.55 12.43
C ILE A 78 -10.77 9.57 13.82
N ASN A 79 -10.18 8.87 14.78
CA ASN A 79 -10.68 8.84 16.16
C ASN A 79 -10.59 10.22 16.84
N GLU A 80 -9.52 10.95 16.65
CA GLU A 80 -9.36 12.33 17.15
C GLU A 80 -10.42 13.27 16.56
N ASN A 81 -10.96 12.96 15.39
CA ASN A 81 -12.04 13.69 14.71
C ASN A 81 -13.45 13.14 14.99
N GLY A 82 -13.60 12.20 15.94
CA GLY A 82 -14.89 11.71 16.40
C GLY A 82 -15.24 10.28 15.96
N GLY A 83 -14.31 9.59 15.31
CA GLY A 83 -14.49 8.22 14.83
C GLY A 83 -15.34 8.13 13.56
N VAL A 84 -15.93 6.97 13.30
CA VAL A 84 -16.81 6.69 12.16
C VAL A 84 -18.22 6.40 12.67
N LEU A 85 -19.23 7.07 12.11
CA LEU A 85 -20.62 6.99 12.57
C LEU A 85 -20.78 7.26 14.07
N GLY A 86 -19.89 8.11 14.64
CA GLY A 86 -19.86 8.44 16.06
C GLY A 86 -19.28 7.34 16.96
N ARG A 87 -18.61 6.33 16.39
CA ARG A 87 -17.91 5.26 17.10
C ARG A 87 -16.41 5.41 16.95
N GLN A 88 -15.68 5.15 18.03
CA GLN A 88 -14.21 5.06 17.97
C GLN A 88 -13.79 3.76 17.29
N ILE A 89 -12.82 3.81 16.39
CA ILE A 89 -12.23 2.63 15.75
C ILE A 89 -11.28 1.97 16.74
N GLU A 90 -11.47 0.67 16.97
CA GLU A 90 -10.60 -0.15 17.82
C GLU A 90 -9.86 -1.20 16.97
N PRO A 91 -8.53 -1.08 16.75
CA PRO A 91 -7.79 -2.01 15.94
C PRO A 91 -7.49 -3.32 16.68
N VAL A 92 -7.74 -4.46 16.02
CA VAL A 92 -7.31 -5.81 16.42
C VAL A 92 -6.15 -6.21 15.52
N ILE A 93 -4.95 -6.32 16.09
CA ILE A 93 -3.71 -6.52 15.34
C ILE A 93 -3.32 -8.00 15.36
N GLU A 94 -3.01 -8.55 14.18
CA GLU A 94 -2.51 -9.91 14.01
C GLU A 94 -1.23 -9.94 13.16
N ASP A 95 -0.28 -10.80 13.56
CA ASP A 95 0.98 -11.03 12.84
C ASP A 95 0.83 -12.21 11.87
N GLY A 96 0.96 -11.95 10.57
CA GLY A 96 0.99 -12.94 9.51
C GLY A 96 2.33 -13.69 9.40
N ALA A 97 3.37 -13.21 10.10
CA ALA A 97 4.69 -13.85 10.26
C ALA A 97 5.38 -14.22 8.93
N SER A 98 5.09 -13.52 7.83
CA SER A 98 5.59 -13.85 6.48
C SER A 98 5.22 -15.26 6.00
N ASP A 99 4.17 -15.85 6.56
CA ASP A 99 3.71 -17.21 6.28
C ASP A 99 2.27 -17.21 5.76
N TRP A 100 2.08 -17.57 4.51
CA TRP A 100 0.81 -17.44 3.81
C TRP A 100 -0.36 -18.22 4.45
N PRO A 101 -0.19 -19.47 4.91
CA PRO A 101 -1.22 -20.17 5.69
C PRO A 101 -1.61 -19.43 6.97
N THR A 102 -0.65 -18.82 7.67
CA THR A 102 -0.90 -18.03 8.87
C THR A 102 -1.78 -16.81 8.56
N PHE A 103 -1.60 -16.14 7.42
CA PHE A 103 -2.50 -15.05 7.00
C PHE A 103 -3.96 -15.52 6.87
N ALA A 104 -4.20 -16.68 6.26
CA ALA A 104 -5.57 -17.23 6.14
C ALA A 104 -6.17 -17.58 7.51
N GLU A 105 -5.39 -18.22 8.42
CA GLU A 105 -5.83 -18.52 9.79
C GLU A 105 -6.18 -17.25 10.57
N LYS A 106 -5.33 -16.21 10.46
CA LYS A 106 -5.55 -14.94 11.15
C LYS A 106 -6.73 -14.15 10.58
N ALA A 107 -6.92 -14.17 9.27
CA ALA A 107 -8.10 -13.60 8.64
C ALA A 107 -9.39 -14.27 9.12
N GLU A 108 -9.43 -15.61 9.16
CA GLU A 108 -10.57 -16.35 9.70
C GLU A 108 -10.84 -16.01 11.17
N LYS A 109 -9.78 -15.90 11.99
CA LYS A 109 -9.92 -15.50 13.40
C LYS A 109 -10.49 -14.10 13.54
N LEU A 110 -9.97 -13.12 12.82
CA LEU A 110 -10.45 -11.73 12.84
C LEU A 110 -11.94 -11.65 12.49
N LEU A 111 -12.39 -12.38 11.47
CA LEU A 111 -13.79 -12.35 11.03
C LEU A 111 -14.74 -13.16 11.91
N THR A 112 -14.29 -14.28 12.53
CA THR A 112 -15.21 -15.21 13.23
C THR A 112 -15.11 -15.19 14.74
N VAL A 113 -13.99 -14.75 15.30
CA VAL A 113 -13.74 -14.72 16.76
C VAL A 113 -13.72 -13.30 17.28
N ASP A 114 -12.99 -12.43 16.57
CA ASP A 114 -12.88 -11.02 16.95
C ASP A 114 -14.01 -10.19 16.34
N GLU A 115 -14.77 -10.75 15.37
CA GLU A 115 -15.97 -10.17 14.73
C GLU A 115 -15.73 -8.75 14.21
N VAL A 116 -14.55 -8.52 13.55
CA VAL A 116 -14.20 -7.21 12.99
C VAL A 116 -15.05 -6.90 11.75
N GLU A 117 -15.39 -5.63 11.55
CA GLU A 117 -16.20 -5.17 10.41
C GLU A 117 -15.42 -5.13 9.08
N VAL A 118 -14.09 -4.97 9.15
CA VAL A 118 -13.19 -4.88 8.00
C VAL A 118 -11.79 -5.31 8.42
N VAL A 119 -11.01 -5.80 7.47
CA VAL A 119 -9.57 -6.06 7.66
C VAL A 119 -8.76 -5.19 6.70
N PHE A 120 -7.71 -4.56 7.21
CA PHE A 120 -6.69 -3.88 6.43
C PHE A 120 -5.43 -4.74 6.45
N GLY A 121 -4.76 -4.92 5.31
CA GLY A 121 -3.49 -5.64 5.33
C GLY A 121 -3.17 -6.55 4.16
N GLY A 122 -2.15 -7.36 4.39
CA GLY A 122 -1.50 -8.21 3.41
C GLY A 122 -0.46 -7.46 2.58
N TRP A 123 0.54 -8.18 2.11
CA TRP A 123 1.53 -7.67 1.17
C TRP A 123 1.69 -8.59 -0.03
N THR A 124 2.11 -9.84 0.20
CA THR A 124 2.37 -10.75 -0.91
C THR A 124 1.06 -11.19 -1.58
N SER A 125 1.06 -11.29 -2.90
CA SER A 125 -0.08 -11.87 -3.63
C SER A 125 -0.39 -13.28 -3.17
N ALA A 126 0.60 -14.01 -2.64
CA ALA A 126 0.39 -15.34 -2.08
C ALA A 126 -0.39 -15.29 -0.76
N SER A 127 -0.14 -14.32 0.13
CA SER A 127 -0.96 -14.13 1.34
C SER A 127 -2.37 -13.66 0.98
N ARG A 128 -2.53 -12.71 0.03
CA ARG A 128 -3.85 -12.30 -0.46
C ARG A 128 -4.64 -13.48 -1.00
N LYS A 129 -4.05 -14.29 -1.89
CA LYS A 129 -4.70 -15.49 -2.45
C LYS A 129 -5.02 -16.57 -1.40
N ALA A 130 -4.25 -16.66 -0.32
CA ALA A 130 -4.58 -17.53 0.80
C ALA A 130 -5.77 -17.00 1.62
N MET A 131 -5.89 -15.68 1.79
CA MET A 131 -6.99 -15.02 2.49
C MET A 131 -8.28 -14.92 1.66
N LEU A 132 -8.18 -14.79 0.32
CA LEU A 132 -9.31 -14.56 -0.58
C LEU A 132 -10.49 -15.52 -0.33
N PRO A 133 -10.33 -16.87 -0.28
CA PRO A 133 -11.45 -17.76 -0.02
C PRO A 133 -12.06 -17.60 1.39
N VAL A 134 -11.31 -17.05 2.34
CA VAL A 134 -11.82 -16.75 3.68
C VAL A 134 -12.76 -15.55 3.62
N PHE A 135 -12.33 -14.46 2.98
CA PHE A 135 -13.17 -13.25 2.83
C PHE A 135 -14.42 -13.52 2.00
N GLU A 136 -14.30 -14.22 0.87
CA GLU A 136 -15.47 -14.58 0.06
C GLU A 136 -16.40 -15.57 0.76
N GLY A 137 -15.85 -16.54 1.48
CA GLY A 137 -16.64 -17.57 2.17
C GLY A 137 -17.38 -17.08 3.41
N LEU A 138 -16.87 -16.04 4.07
CA LEU A 138 -17.44 -15.44 5.28
C LEU A 138 -18.10 -14.07 5.03
N ASP A 139 -18.16 -13.63 3.77
CA ASP A 139 -18.63 -12.30 3.37
C ASP A 139 -17.93 -11.16 4.15
N GLY A 140 -16.62 -11.33 4.39
CA GLY A 140 -15.77 -10.32 5.00
C GLY A 140 -15.28 -9.30 3.98
N LEU A 141 -14.63 -8.24 4.44
CA LEU A 141 -14.06 -7.19 3.59
C LEU A 141 -12.58 -6.98 3.89
N LEU A 142 -11.74 -7.01 2.85
CA LEU A 142 -10.31 -6.74 2.92
C LEU A 142 -9.97 -5.46 2.14
N PHE A 143 -9.19 -4.56 2.73
CA PHE A 143 -8.50 -3.49 2.03
C PHE A 143 -7.04 -3.88 1.87
N TYR A 144 -6.62 -4.12 0.62
CA TYR A 144 -5.28 -4.61 0.27
C TYR A 144 -4.46 -3.47 -0.35
N PRO A 145 -3.39 -3.01 0.34
CA PRO A 145 -2.72 -1.74 -0.01
C PRO A 145 -1.56 -1.87 -1.01
N VAL A 146 -1.23 -3.06 -1.47
CA VAL A 146 0.00 -3.30 -2.21
C VAL A 146 -0.28 -3.54 -3.70
N GLN A 147 0.65 -3.09 -4.56
CA GLN A 147 0.62 -3.44 -5.97
C GLN A 147 0.56 -4.96 -6.18
N TYR A 148 -0.08 -5.39 -7.25
CA TYR A 148 -0.18 -6.81 -7.55
C TYR A 148 -0.21 -7.09 -9.05
N GLU A 149 -0.11 -8.38 -9.41
CA GLU A 149 -0.03 -8.85 -10.79
C GLU A 149 -1.28 -8.66 -11.63
N GLY A 150 -2.37 -8.18 -11.03
CA GLY A 150 -3.67 -8.19 -11.72
C GLY A 150 -4.20 -9.62 -11.92
N LEU A 151 -5.00 -9.81 -12.98
CA LEU A 151 -5.63 -11.09 -13.38
C LEU A 151 -6.52 -11.69 -12.28
N GLU A 152 -7.02 -10.85 -11.40
CA GLU A 152 -7.90 -11.18 -10.27
C GLU A 152 -8.70 -9.93 -9.88
N ALA A 153 -9.97 -10.12 -9.59
CA ALA A 153 -10.82 -9.13 -8.94
C ALA A 153 -11.81 -9.85 -8.04
N SER A 154 -11.80 -9.59 -6.74
CA SER A 154 -12.74 -10.18 -5.78
C SER A 154 -13.75 -9.15 -5.30
N PRO A 155 -15.03 -9.51 -5.18
CA PRO A 155 -16.05 -8.59 -4.63
C PRO A 155 -15.87 -8.31 -3.14
N ASN A 156 -14.96 -9.01 -2.47
CA ASN A 156 -14.66 -8.87 -1.05
C ASN A 156 -13.28 -8.21 -0.77
N ILE A 157 -12.61 -7.71 -1.81
CA ILE A 157 -11.31 -7.03 -1.67
C ILE A 157 -11.36 -5.66 -2.34
N PHE A 158 -11.02 -4.62 -1.60
CA PHE A 158 -10.64 -3.32 -2.15
C PHE A 158 -9.13 -3.31 -2.39
N TYR A 159 -8.73 -3.05 -3.62
CA TYR A 159 -7.34 -3.01 -4.05
C TYR A 159 -6.90 -1.55 -4.09
N THR A 160 -6.27 -1.06 -3.03
CA THR A 160 -5.78 0.32 -2.96
C THR A 160 -4.37 0.49 -3.50
N GLY A 161 -3.63 -0.60 -3.71
CA GLY A 161 -2.40 -0.65 -4.49
C GLY A 161 -2.64 -0.75 -6.00
N ALA A 162 -1.58 -0.57 -6.79
CA ALA A 162 -1.64 -0.59 -8.24
C ALA A 162 -1.89 -1.97 -8.85
N THR A 163 -2.63 -2.03 -9.94
CA THR A 163 -2.60 -3.16 -10.87
C THR A 163 -1.53 -2.96 -11.95
N THR A 164 -1.28 -3.98 -12.77
CA THR A 164 -0.19 -3.97 -13.74
C THR A 164 -0.26 -2.85 -14.78
N ASN A 165 -1.47 -2.42 -15.16
CA ASN A 165 -1.62 -1.30 -16.09
C ASN A 165 -1.34 0.08 -15.46
N GLN A 166 -1.19 0.12 -14.14
CA GLN A 166 -0.90 1.34 -13.39
C GLN A 166 0.55 1.39 -12.86
N GLN A 167 1.35 0.32 -13.05
CA GLN A 167 2.74 0.26 -12.60
C GLN A 167 3.67 -0.39 -13.65
N ILE A 168 3.48 -1.69 -13.94
CA ILE A 168 4.39 -2.48 -14.77
C ILE A 168 4.37 -2.00 -16.22
N ILE A 169 3.19 -1.77 -16.80
CA ILE A 169 3.06 -1.33 -18.20
C ILE A 169 3.64 0.07 -18.39
N PRO A 170 3.31 1.08 -17.56
CA PRO A 170 3.98 2.38 -17.63
C PRO A 170 5.50 2.32 -17.47
N ALA A 171 6.01 1.45 -16.58
CA ALA A 171 7.43 1.23 -16.43
C ALA A 171 8.08 0.69 -17.71
N LEU A 172 7.43 -0.25 -18.39
CA LEU A 172 7.92 -0.80 -19.66
C LEU A 172 7.85 0.21 -20.81
N ASP A 173 6.79 1.02 -20.87
CA ASP A 173 6.66 2.12 -21.84
C ASP A 173 7.80 3.13 -21.64
N TYR A 174 8.06 3.56 -20.40
CA TYR A 174 9.16 4.44 -20.05
C TYR A 174 10.52 3.84 -20.46
N LEU A 175 10.80 2.59 -20.10
CA LEU A 175 12.05 1.92 -20.45
C LEU A 175 12.27 1.89 -21.98
N LYS A 176 11.21 1.57 -22.72
CA LYS A 176 11.25 1.56 -24.19
C LYS A 176 11.53 2.94 -24.77
N GLU A 177 10.93 4.00 -24.23
CA GLU A 177 11.19 5.39 -24.63
C GLU A 177 12.62 5.82 -24.33
N GLN A 178 13.22 5.33 -23.25
CA GLN A 178 14.63 5.55 -22.91
C GLN A 178 15.59 4.69 -23.75
N GLY A 179 15.08 3.77 -24.58
CA GLY A 179 15.88 2.89 -25.44
C GLY A 179 16.39 1.62 -24.75
N HIS A 180 15.88 1.29 -23.55
CA HIS A 180 16.18 0.03 -22.86
C HIS A 180 15.28 -1.08 -23.40
N THR A 181 15.81 -1.89 -24.31
CA THR A 181 15.04 -2.91 -25.03
C THR A 181 15.46 -4.35 -24.74
N GLU A 182 16.64 -4.55 -24.15
CA GLU A 182 17.13 -5.85 -23.69
C GLU A 182 16.97 -5.96 -22.17
N ILE A 183 15.97 -6.74 -21.72
CA ILE A 183 15.54 -6.81 -20.32
C ILE A 183 15.96 -8.14 -19.70
N TYR A 184 16.55 -8.10 -18.50
CA TYR A 184 16.73 -9.28 -17.66
C TYR A 184 15.72 -9.26 -16.52
N LEU A 185 14.96 -10.35 -16.35
CA LEU A 185 13.94 -10.48 -15.30
C LEU A 185 14.54 -11.18 -14.08
N VAL A 186 14.41 -10.57 -12.90
CA VAL A 186 14.78 -11.19 -11.63
C VAL A 186 13.59 -11.06 -10.67
N GLY A 187 13.11 -12.18 -10.15
CA GLY A 187 11.94 -12.18 -9.26
C GLY A 187 12.03 -13.16 -8.10
N SER A 188 11.21 -12.94 -7.10
CA SER A 188 10.97 -13.94 -6.04
C SER A 188 10.12 -15.09 -6.58
N ASP A 189 10.33 -16.31 -6.08
CA ASP A 189 9.67 -17.50 -6.59
C ASP A 189 8.29 -17.72 -5.94
N TYR A 190 7.33 -16.84 -6.29
CA TYR A 190 5.92 -17.00 -5.94
C TYR A 190 5.00 -16.33 -6.99
N VAL A 191 3.69 -16.29 -6.76
CA VAL A 191 2.68 -15.94 -7.78
C VAL A 191 2.88 -14.56 -8.39
N PHE A 192 3.15 -13.50 -7.59
CA PHE A 192 3.30 -12.14 -8.11
C PHE A 192 4.45 -12.03 -9.13
N PRO A 193 5.73 -12.34 -8.80
CA PRO A 193 6.82 -12.19 -9.76
C PRO A 193 6.65 -13.07 -11.00
N ARG A 194 6.17 -14.31 -10.81
CA ARG A 194 5.99 -15.22 -11.94
C ARG A 194 4.91 -14.75 -12.91
N THR A 195 3.82 -14.19 -12.40
CA THR A 195 2.74 -13.67 -13.25
C THR A 195 3.15 -12.33 -13.86
N ALA A 196 3.75 -11.43 -13.08
CA ALA A 196 4.28 -10.16 -13.57
C ALA A 196 5.30 -10.37 -14.70
N ASN A 197 6.28 -11.26 -14.52
CA ASN A 197 7.29 -11.55 -15.53
C ASN A 197 6.69 -12.19 -16.79
N ARG A 198 5.62 -12.99 -16.66
CA ARG A 198 4.86 -13.48 -17.81
C ARG A 198 4.18 -12.34 -18.58
N ILE A 199 3.59 -11.38 -17.89
CA ILE A 199 2.99 -10.19 -18.49
C ILE A 199 4.08 -9.35 -19.19
N ILE A 200 5.20 -9.08 -18.51
CA ILE A 200 6.35 -8.37 -19.07
C ILE A 200 6.85 -9.06 -20.35
N THR A 201 6.96 -10.38 -20.34
CA THR A 201 7.42 -11.17 -21.50
C THR A 201 6.47 -11.03 -22.70
N GLN A 202 5.15 -11.07 -22.47
CA GLN A 202 4.18 -10.86 -23.55
C GLN A 202 4.18 -9.42 -24.05
N TYR A 203 4.24 -8.45 -23.15
CA TYR A 203 4.39 -7.04 -23.52
C TYR A 203 5.65 -6.84 -24.38
N ALA A 204 6.80 -7.36 -23.93
CA ALA A 204 8.09 -7.23 -24.63
C ALA A 204 8.01 -7.77 -26.06
N ALA A 205 7.44 -8.98 -26.22
CA ALA A 205 7.27 -9.62 -27.54
C ALA A 205 6.37 -8.78 -28.49
N ALA A 206 5.30 -8.16 -27.96
CA ALA A 206 4.41 -7.32 -28.76
C ALA A 206 5.03 -5.96 -29.11
N ASN A 207 5.95 -5.46 -28.29
CA ASN A 207 6.50 -4.11 -28.36
C ASN A 207 7.95 -4.04 -28.91
N GLY A 208 8.51 -5.15 -29.39
CA GLY A 208 9.86 -5.19 -29.99
C GLY A 208 10.98 -5.08 -28.97
N MET A 209 10.73 -5.48 -27.74
CA MET A 209 11.73 -5.65 -26.68
C MET A 209 12.11 -7.13 -26.56
N THR A 210 13.22 -7.43 -25.90
CA THR A 210 13.78 -8.79 -25.78
C THR A 210 14.04 -9.14 -24.33
N ILE A 211 13.56 -10.27 -23.86
CA ILE A 211 13.95 -10.83 -22.56
C ILE A 211 15.24 -11.63 -22.77
N VAL A 212 16.37 -11.11 -22.27
CA VAL A 212 17.69 -11.74 -22.43
C VAL A 212 18.01 -12.74 -21.33
N GLY A 213 17.22 -12.78 -20.26
CA GLY A 213 17.33 -13.77 -19.19
C GLY A 213 16.22 -13.62 -18.17
N GLU A 214 16.00 -14.70 -17.43
CA GLU A 214 14.98 -14.76 -16.37
C GLU A 214 15.45 -15.71 -15.28
N ASP A 215 15.47 -15.25 -14.04
CA ASP A 215 15.81 -16.05 -12.86
C ASP A 215 14.89 -15.73 -11.69
N TYR A 216 14.67 -16.74 -10.84
CA TYR A 216 13.88 -16.63 -9.62
C TYR A 216 14.66 -17.09 -8.41
N LEU A 217 14.41 -16.43 -7.29
CA LEU A 217 14.96 -16.77 -5.97
C LEU A 217 13.81 -17.05 -4.99
N PRO A 218 13.92 -18.05 -4.12
CA PRO A 218 12.95 -18.20 -3.04
C PRO A 218 12.79 -16.90 -2.25
N LEU A 219 11.58 -16.61 -1.78
CA LEU A 219 11.32 -15.45 -0.92
C LEU A 219 12.19 -15.52 0.34
N GLY A 220 12.93 -14.46 0.65
CA GLY A 220 13.88 -14.41 1.76
C GLY A 220 15.25 -15.08 1.51
N GLU A 221 15.51 -15.55 0.26
CA GLU A 221 16.84 -16.09 -0.09
C GLU A 221 17.90 -14.98 -0.12
N THR A 222 19.01 -15.24 0.51
CA THR A 222 20.14 -14.30 0.61
C THR A 222 21.39 -14.69 -0.20
N ASP A 223 21.44 -15.89 -0.77
CA ASP A 223 22.48 -16.30 -1.71
C ASP A 223 22.09 -15.90 -3.15
N THR A 224 22.42 -14.69 -3.53
CA THR A 224 22.09 -14.10 -4.84
C THR A 224 23.25 -14.18 -5.85
N ALA A 225 24.43 -14.69 -5.45
CA ALA A 225 25.68 -14.62 -6.22
C ALA A 225 25.59 -15.25 -7.62
N THR A 226 24.84 -16.34 -7.76
CA THR A 226 24.64 -17.02 -9.04
C THR A 226 23.80 -16.18 -9.99
N VAL A 227 22.67 -15.63 -9.51
CA VAL A 227 21.75 -14.80 -10.31
C VAL A 227 22.47 -13.53 -10.74
N VAL A 228 23.13 -12.82 -9.82
CA VAL A 228 23.89 -11.61 -10.13
C VAL A 228 24.99 -11.87 -11.18
N SER A 229 25.70 -13.01 -11.08
CA SER A 229 26.71 -13.36 -12.08
C SER A 229 26.11 -13.59 -13.47
N LYS A 230 24.91 -14.16 -13.58
CA LYS A 230 24.20 -14.33 -14.86
C LYS A 230 23.72 -12.99 -15.43
N VAL A 231 23.16 -12.11 -14.59
CA VAL A 231 22.75 -10.75 -14.97
C VAL A 231 23.92 -9.99 -15.58
N ILE A 232 25.07 -9.94 -14.88
CA ILE A 232 26.27 -9.26 -15.37
C ILE A 232 26.80 -9.87 -16.68
N ALA A 233 26.75 -11.20 -16.80
CA ALA A 233 27.20 -11.90 -18.02
C ALA A 233 26.28 -11.66 -19.23
N ALA A 234 24.99 -11.45 -19.00
CA ALA A 234 24.01 -11.19 -20.05
C ALA A 234 24.10 -9.76 -20.60
N GLN A 235 24.64 -8.82 -19.83
CA GLN A 235 24.75 -7.39 -20.20
C GLN A 235 23.44 -6.78 -20.71
N PRO A 236 22.34 -6.89 -19.94
CA PRO A 236 21.05 -6.30 -20.35
C PRO A 236 21.13 -4.77 -20.39
N ASP A 237 20.23 -4.13 -21.14
CA ASP A 237 20.02 -2.68 -21.04
C ASP A 237 19.48 -2.30 -19.66
N VAL A 238 18.64 -3.19 -19.07
CA VAL A 238 18.03 -2.99 -17.74
C VAL A 238 17.66 -4.31 -17.10
N VAL A 239 17.76 -4.38 -15.77
CA VAL A 239 17.17 -5.44 -14.97
C VAL A 239 15.78 -4.98 -14.52
N PHE A 240 14.73 -5.76 -14.81
CA PHE A 240 13.42 -5.57 -14.23
C PHE A 240 13.29 -6.44 -12.98
N ASN A 241 13.26 -5.78 -11.82
CA ASN A 241 13.32 -6.41 -10.51
C ASN A 241 11.92 -6.56 -9.89
N THR A 242 11.50 -7.80 -9.69
CA THR A 242 10.27 -8.20 -8.98
C THR A 242 10.59 -9.01 -7.71
N LEU A 243 11.80 -8.87 -7.14
CA LEU A 243 12.15 -9.41 -5.83
C LEU A 243 11.39 -8.72 -4.70
N ASN A 244 11.16 -9.43 -3.60
CA ASN A 244 10.50 -8.89 -2.41
C ASN A 244 11.29 -9.24 -1.13
N GLY A 245 11.09 -8.43 -0.08
CA GLY A 245 11.66 -8.63 1.24
C GLY A 245 13.19 -8.57 1.26
N ASP A 246 13.78 -9.27 2.21
CA ASP A 246 15.24 -9.29 2.46
C ASP A 246 16.08 -9.71 1.25
N THR A 247 15.50 -10.41 0.26
CA THR A 247 16.19 -10.80 -0.97
C THR A 247 16.67 -9.58 -1.75
N ASN A 248 15.94 -8.46 -1.72
CA ASN A 248 16.38 -7.20 -2.34
C ASN A 248 17.67 -6.69 -1.71
N VAL A 249 17.78 -6.75 -0.39
CA VAL A 249 18.98 -6.33 0.35
C VAL A 249 20.20 -7.13 -0.11
N ALA A 250 20.08 -8.45 -0.21
CA ALA A 250 21.15 -9.33 -0.66
C ALA A 250 21.50 -9.12 -2.13
N PHE A 251 20.51 -8.93 -3.00
CA PHE A 251 20.69 -8.76 -4.44
C PHE A 251 21.48 -7.49 -4.77
N PHE A 252 21.07 -6.34 -4.25
CA PHE A 252 21.75 -5.07 -4.52
C PHE A 252 23.15 -5.02 -3.89
N LYS A 253 23.35 -5.56 -2.68
CA LYS A 253 24.69 -5.70 -2.08
C LYS A 253 25.63 -6.56 -2.92
N GLU A 254 25.13 -7.67 -3.48
CA GLU A 254 25.95 -8.53 -4.35
C GLU A 254 26.25 -7.87 -5.70
N LEU A 255 25.29 -7.12 -6.30
CA LEU A 255 25.53 -6.30 -7.50
C LEU A 255 26.72 -5.35 -7.27
N THR A 256 26.67 -4.57 -6.19
CA THR A 256 27.74 -3.62 -5.82
C THR A 256 29.07 -4.32 -5.55
N ALA A 257 29.04 -5.46 -4.82
CA ALA A 257 30.23 -6.25 -4.53
C ALA A 257 30.91 -6.80 -5.80
N LYS A 258 30.13 -7.02 -6.88
CA LYS A 258 30.64 -7.40 -8.22
C LYS A 258 31.04 -6.21 -9.08
N GLY A 259 30.92 -4.99 -8.57
CA GLY A 259 31.25 -3.74 -9.28
C GLY A 259 30.20 -3.28 -10.28
N ALA A 260 28.98 -3.82 -10.20
CA ALA A 260 27.83 -3.32 -10.95
C ALA A 260 27.21 -2.10 -10.23
N THR A 261 26.84 -1.09 -11.00
CA THR A 261 26.21 0.16 -10.52
C THR A 261 25.00 0.49 -11.40
N ALA A 262 24.21 1.47 -11.00
CA ALA A 262 23.10 1.96 -11.81
C ALA A 262 23.52 2.41 -13.22
N GLU A 263 24.77 2.85 -13.42
CA GLU A 263 25.30 3.23 -14.73
C GLU A 263 25.66 2.02 -15.62
N THR A 264 26.04 0.89 -15.01
CA THR A 264 26.55 -0.28 -15.76
C THR A 264 25.55 -1.42 -15.86
N VAL A 265 24.67 -1.56 -14.88
CA VAL A 265 23.58 -2.54 -14.81
C VAL A 265 22.36 -1.82 -14.19
N PRO A 266 21.72 -0.90 -14.92
CA PRO A 266 20.54 -0.21 -14.40
C PRO A 266 19.46 -1.21 -14.02
N THR A 267 18.77 -0.94 -12.92
CA THR A 267 17.66 -1.77 -12.46
C THR A 267 16.44 -0.88 -12.27
N ILE A 268 15.26 -1.34 -12.70
CA ILE A 268 13.97 -0.78 -12.31
C ILE A 268 13.27 -1.76 -11.40
N SER A 269 12.82 -1.31 -10.24
CA SER A 269 12.16 -2.15 -9.22
C SER A 269 10.69 -1.76 -9.06
N VAL A 270 9.85 -2.75 -8.84
CA VAL A 270 8.40 -2.58 -8.57
C VAL A 270 8.01 -3.05 -7.16
N SER A 271 9.00 -3.33 -6.31
CA SER A 271 8.82 -3.73 -4.90
C SER A 271 9.98 -3.22 -4.03
N VAL A 272 10.61 -2.12 -4.43
CA VAL A 272 11.58 -1.36 -3.64
C VAL A 272 11.12 0.09 -3.63
N ALA A 273 10.91 0.63 -2.45
CA ALA A 273 10.55 2.00 -2.21
C ALA A 273 11.47 2.59 -1.11
N GLU A 274 11.15 3.74 -0.56
CA GLU A 274 12.01 4.45 0.41
C GLU A 274 12.35 3.60 1.64
N GLU A 275 11.42 2.76 2.12
CA GLU A 275 11.64 1.91 3.29
C GLU A 275 12.70 0.82 3.00
N GLU A 276 12.63 0.17 1.83
CA GLU A 276 13.62 -0.83 1.42
C GLU A 276 14.99 -0.20 1.13
N VAL A 277 15.05 1.03 0.62
CA VAL A 277 16.31 1.76 0.38
C VAL A 277 17.10 1.88 1.67
N ALA A 278 16.45 2.18 2.79
CA ALA A 278 17.12 2.26 4.10
C ALA A 278 17.74 0.91 4.51
N GLY A 279 17.06 -0.21 4.26
CA GLY A 279 17.53 -1.56 4.57
C GLY A 279 18.65 -2.05 3.63
N ILE A 280 18.56 -1.71 2.34
CA ILE A 280 19.57 -2.05 1.32
C ILE A 280 20.86 -1.28 1.57
N GLY A 281 20.74 -0.03 1.95
CA GLY A 281 21.85 0.92 2.13
C GLY A 281 22.16 1.67 0.83
N LEU A 282 22.17 2.99 0.93
CA LEU A 282 22.26 3.92 -0.19
C LEU A 282 23.42 3.62 -1.16
N ASP A 283 24.60 3.28 -0.64
CA ASP A 283 25.78 2.92 -1.45
C ASP A 283 25.53 1.76 -2.43
N ASN A 284 24.49 0.97 -2.23
CA ASN A 284 24.18 -0.18 -3.06
C ASN A 284 23.06 0.10 -4.08
N ILE A 285 22.30 1.18 -3.93
CA ILE A 285 21.07 1.35 -4.71
C ILE A 285 20.87 2.74 -5.31
N GLU A 286 21.68 3.75 -4.93
CA GLU A 286 21.60 5.10 -5.50
C GLU A 286 21.66 5.07 -7.03
N GLY A 287 20.80 5.84 -7.69
CA GLY A 287 20.73 5.99 -9.14
C GLY A 287 19.91 4.90 -9.85
N HIS A 288 19.48 3.84 -9.16
CA HIS A 288 18.56 2.86 -9.73
C HIS A 288 17.13 3.41 -9.81
N LEU A 289 16.32 2.86 -10.71
CA LEU A 289 14.96 3.28 -10.97
C LEU A 289 13.96 2.46 -10.13
N VAL A 290 12.84 3.08 -9.84
CA VAL A 290 11.68 2.45 -9.21
C VAL A 290 10.40 2.90 -9.90
N ALA A 291 9.37 2.06 -9.89
CA ALA A 291 8.07 2.37 -10.47
C ALA A 291 6.98 2.18 -9.41
N TRP A 292 6.29 3.27 -9.06
CA TRP A 292 5.23 3.33 -8.07
C TRP A 292 4.15 4.35 -8.46
N ASN A 293 3.24 4.67 -7.54
CA ASN A 293 2.22 5.69 -7.73
C ASN A 293 2.39 6.86 -6.77
N TYR A 294 3.16 6.67 -5.71
CA TYR A 294 3.50 7.68 -4.71
C TYR A 294 4.98 7.57 -4.34
N TYR A 295 5.57 8.70 -4.02
CA TYR A 295 6.89 8.85 -3.38
C TYR A 295 6.78 9.83 -2.21
N GLN A 296 7.65 9.71 -1.19
CA GLN A 296 7.67 10.69 -0.10
C GLN A 296 7.87 12.14 -0.63
N THR A 297 8.49 12.28 -1.79
CA THR A 297 8.75 13.57 -2.45
C THR A 297 7.58 14.10 -3.28
N THR A 298 6.44 13.40 -3.32
CA THR A 298 5.24 13.86 -4.04
C THR A 298 4.79 15.23 -3.52
N ASP A 299 4.63 16.22 -4.42
CA ASP A 299 4.35 17.61 -4.08
C ASP A 299 2.83 17.88 -4.00
N THR A 300 2.23 17.48 -2.87
CA THR A 300 0.84 17.80 -2.52
C THR A 300 0.76 18.29 -1.07
N PRO A 301 -0.19 19.18 -0.73
CA PRO A 301 -0.39 19.62 0.65
C PRO A 301 -0.76 18.47 1.59
N GLU A 302 -1.50 17.49 1.08
CA GLU A 302 -1.91 16.28 1.79
C GLU A 302 -0.69 15.42 2.14
N ASN A 303 0.27 15.33 1.21
CA ASN A 303 1.53 14.62 1.46
C ASN A 303 2.41 15.32 2.49
N GLU A 304 2.55 16.64 2.41
CA GLU A 304 3.31 17.40 3.42
C GLU A 304 2.77 17.12 4.84
N ALA A 305 1.44 17.10 4.99
CA ALA A 305 0.78 16.81 6.26
C ALA A 305 0.97 15.34 6.70
N PHE A 306 0.81 14.38 5.79
CA PHE A 306 0.97 12.96 6.07
C PHE A 306 2.40 12.62 6.50
N VAL A 307 3.41 13.06 5.75
CA VAL A 307 4.82 12.84 6.09
C VAL A 307 5.16 13.45 7.46
N ALA A 308 4.67 14.66 7.73
CA ALA A 308 4.90 15.32 9.03
C ALA A 308 4.23 14.54 10.18
N ALA A 309 2.99 14.06 10.00
CA ALA A 309 2.27 13.28 11.00
C ALA A 309 2.94 11.92 11.25
N PHE A 310 3.32 11.21 10.18
CA PHE A 310 4.00 9.92 10.27
C PHE A 310 5.32 10.02 11.02
N LYS A 311 6.16 11.02 10.70
CA LYS A 311 7.42 11.28 11.39
C LYS A 311 7.23 11.71 12.85
N ALA A 312 6.22 12.51 13.14
CA ALA A 312 5.92 12.93 14.50
C ALA A 312 5.50 11.76 15.39
N GLU A 313 4.80 10.78 14.85
CA GLU A 313 4.33 9.60 15.59
C GLU A 313 5.42 8.53 15.75
N TYR A 314 6.15 8.23 14.65
CA TYR A 314 7.03 7.07 14.60
C TYR A 314 8.52 7.41 14.57
N GLY A 315 8.89 8.68 14.42
CA GLY A 315 10.28 9.18 14.49
C GLY A 315 10.71 9.94 13.23
N GLU A 316 11.58 10.94 13.44
CA GLU A 316 12.08 11.85 12.39
C GLU A 316 12.83 11.14 11.26
N ASP A 317 13.45 10.00 11.55
CA ASP A 317 14.22 9.21 10.58
C ASP A 317 13.34 8.26 9.74
N ARG A 318 12.03 8.21 10.02
CA ARG A 318 11.09 7.36 9.27
C ARG A 318 10.76 7.98 7.92
N VAL A 319 10.49 7.10 6.97
CA VAL A 319 10.11 7.47 5.60
C VAL A 319 8.70 6.97 5.30
N THR A 320 8.06 7.59 4.32
CA THR A 320 6.81 7.12 3.72
C THR A 320 7.07 6.59 2.32
N ALA A 321 6.25 5.64 1.88
CA ALA A 321 6.37 4.96 0.60
C ALA A 321 4.99 4.61 0.05
N ASP A 322 4.89 4.16 -1.20
CA ASP A 322 3.61 3.88 -1.85
C ASP A 322 2.69 2.91 -1.06
N PRO A 323 3.14 1.70 -0.62
CA PRO A 323 2.25 0.84 0.15
C PRO A 323 1.84 1.41 1.52
N ILE A 324 2.70 2.25 2.12
CA ILE A 324 2.43 2.93 3.39
C ILE A 324 1.30 3.95 3.19
N GLU A 325 1.39 4.73 2.11
CA GLU A 325 0.38 5.71 1.73
C GLU A 325 -0.94 5.05 1.31
N ALA A 326 -0.88 4.00 0.48
CA ALA A 326 -2.06 3.29 0.04
C ALA A 326 -2.84 2.60 1.18
N ALA A 327 -2.13 2.17 2.23
CA ALA A 327 -2.72 1.63 3.45
C ALA A 327 -3.43 2.73 4.26
N TYR A 328 -2.77 3.87 4.45
CA TYR A 328 -3.37 5.05 5.06
C TYR A 328 -4.64 5.46 4.33
N ASN A 329 -4.61 5.55 2.99
CA ASN A 329 -5.78 5.84 2.17
C ASN A 329 -6.88 4.80 2.30
N GLY A 330 -6.53 3.51 2.42
CA GLY A 330 -7.46 2.41 2.56
C GLY A 330 -8.38 2.59 3.77
N VAL A 331 -7.84 3.03 4.91
CA VAL A 331 -8.61 3.31 6.12
C VAL A 331 -9.57 4.49 5.90
N TYR A 332 -9.11 5.56 5.25
CA TYR A 332 -9.96 6.72 4.94
C TYR A 332 -11.04 6.41 3.90
N ILE A 333 -10.76 5.57 2.90
CA ILE A 333 -11.76 5.11 1.92
C ILE A 333 -12.85 4.33 2.63
N TRP A 334 -12.51 3.38 3.52
CA TRP A 334 -13.48 2.63 4.29
C TRP A 334 -14.31 3.53 5.20
N ALA A 335 -13.66 4.44 5.93
CA ALA A 335 -14.35 5.36 6.82
C ALA A 335 -15.34 6.27 6.07
N ALA A 336 -14.93 6.84 4.93
CA ALA A 336 -15.78 7.67 4.10
C ALA A 336 -16.94 6.88 3.48
N ALA A 337 -16.71 5.63 3.06
CA ALA A 337 -17.76 4.74 2.56
C ALA A 337 -18.77 4.37 3.64
N ALA A 338 -18.30 4.12 4.88
CA ALA A 338 -19.17 3.83 6.02
C ALA A 338 -20.05 5.04 6.38
N GLU A 339 -19.49 6.25 6.39
CA GLU A 339 -20.26 7.50 6.62
C GLU A 339 -21.30 7.75 5.52
N GLU A 340 -20.96 7.54 4.25
CA GLU A 340 -21.93 7.69 3.13
C GLU A 340 -23.01 6.60 3.20
N ALA A 341 -22.65 5.36 3.56
CA ALA A 341 -23.59 4.26 3.74
C ALA A 341 -24.48 4.40 4.98
N GLY A 342 -23.99 5.08 6.03
CA GLY A 342 -24.61 5.07 7.36
C GLY A 342 -24.61 3.68 8.00
N SER A 343 -23.65 2.81 7.63
CA SER A 343 -23.59 1.40 8.00
C SER A 343 -22.18 0.84 7.85
N PHE A 344 -21.88 -0.23 8.60
CA PHE A 344 -20.65 -1.02 8.43
C PHE A 344 -20.87 -2.32 7.63
N GLU A 345 -22.11 -2.60 7.23
CA GLU A 345 -22.43 -3.79 6.44
C GLU A 345 -21.65 -3.83 5.11
N VAL A 346 -21.07 -4.97 4.77
CA VAL A 346 -20.16 -5.14 3.62
C VAL A 346 -20.77 -4.65 2.30
N ASP A 347 -22.01 -5.06 1.98
CA ASP A 347 -22.67 -4.65 0.75
C ASP A 347 -22.99 -3.13 0.71
N ALA A 348 -23.25 -2.53 1.87
CA ALA A 348 -23.49 -1.09 1.96
C ALA A 348 -22.18 -0.30 1.73
N ILE A 349 -21.06 -0.76 2.29
CA ILE A 349 -19.73 -0.20 2.07
C ILE A 349 -19.36 -0.29 0.58
N LYS A 350 -19.50 -1.48 -0.03
CA LYS A 350 -19.19 -1.69 -1.47
C LYS A 350 -19.98 -0.75 -2.38
N GLU A 351 -21.25 -0.55 -2.11
CA GLU A 351 -22.10 0.33 -2.93
C GLU A 351 -21.74 1.81 -2.71
N ALA A 352 -21.51 2.22 -1.46
CA ALA A 352 -21.16 3.60 -1.12
C ALA A 352 -19.76 4.01 -1.64
N ALA A 353 -18.83 3.07 -1.68
CA ALA A 353 -17.47 3.32 -2.16
C ALA A 353 -17.38 3.59 -3.65
N LYS A 354 -18.35 3.14 -4.48
CA LYS A 354 -18.33 3.33 -5.93
C LYS A 354 -18.22 4.79 -6.35
N GLY A 355 -17.15 5.13 -7.06
CA GLY A 355 -16.87 6.48 -7.52
C GLY A 355 -16.62 7.48 -6.37
N LEU A 356 -16.22 7.00 -5.20
CA LEU A 356 -15.79 7.86 -4.10
C LEU A 356 -14.46 8.54 -4.48
N GLU A 357 -14.39 9.84 -4.28
CA GLU A 357 -13.20 10.65 -4.54
C GLU A 357 -12.62 11.20 -3.24
N LEU A 358 -11.30 11.01 -3.04
CA LEU A 358 -10.56 11.57 -1.91
C LEU A 358 -9.32 12.33 -2.41
N ASP A 359 -9.08 13.50 -1.83
CA ASP A 359 -7.78 14.17 -1.95
C ASP A 359 -6.82 13.47 -0.95
N THR A 360 -5.75 12.84 -1.44
CA THR A 360 -4.82 11.98 -0.67
C THR A 360 -3.36 12.43 -0.85
N PRO A 361 -2.40 11.88 -0.11
CA PRO A 361 -0.98 12.21 -0.30
C PRO A 361 -0.48 12.00 -1.73
N GLU A 362 -0.93 10.97 -2.45
CA GLU A 362 -0.58 10.77 -3.87
C GLU A 362 -1.30 11.72 -4.85
N GLY A 363 -2.30 12.45 -4.38
CA GLY A 363 -3.20 13.31 -5.15
C GLY A 363 -4.64 12.81 -5.10
N LEU A 364 -5.42 13.08 -6.15
CA LEU A 364 -6.82 12.62 -6.22
C LEU A 364 -6.88 11.11 -6.47
N VAL A 365 -7.48 10.39 -5.53
CA VAL A 365 -7.81 8.96 -5.67
C VAL A 365 -9.31 8.81 -5.89
N THR A 366 -9.71 7.99 -6.86
CA THR A 366 -11.10 7.65 -7.15
C THR A 366 -11.27 6.14 -7.07
N VAL A 367 -12.26 5.67 -6.30
CA VAL A 367 -12.63 4.25 -6.29
C VAL A 367 -13.40 3.91 -7.55
N SER A 368 -13.02 2.84 -8.24
CA SER A 368 -13.69 2.37 -9.45
C SER A 368 -15.16 1.99 -9.19
N ASP A 369 -16.02 2.30 -10.14
CA ASP A 369 -17.45 1.98 -10.05
C ASP A 369 -17.77 0.47 -10.18
N TRP A 370 -16.80 -0.36 -10.64
CA TRP A 370 -17.09 -1.72 -11.08
C TRP A 370 -16.18 -2.82 -10.52
N ASN A 371 -14.98 -2.51 -10.00
CA ASN A 371 -14.02 -3.54 -9.63
C ASN A 371 -13.29 -3.32 -8.30
N GLN A 372 -13.73 -2.34 -7.47
CA GLN A 372 -13.15 -2.04 -6.15
C GLN A 372 -11.63 -1.73 -6.14
N HIS A 373 -11.09 -1.34 -7.28
CA HIS A 373 -9.76 -0.78 -7.41
C HIS A 373 -9.81 0.74 -7.36
N VAL A 374 -8.66 1.36 -7.27
CA VAL A 374 -8.54 2.82 -7.31
C VAL A 374 -7.83 3.30 -8.57
N TYR A 375 -8.22 4.46 -9.07
CA TYR A 375 -7.48 5.18 -10.11
C TYR A 375 -6.18 5.70 -9.49
N LYS A 376 -5.04 5.50 -10.16
CA LYS A 376 -3.73 5.90 -9.65
C LYS A 376 -2.87 6.54 -10.73
N THR A 377 -2.09 7.57 -10.35
CA THR A 377 -1.08 8.16 -11.24
C THR A 377 0.16 7.30 -11.23
N ALA A 378 0.55 6.76 -12.39
CA ALA A 378 1.80 6.01 -12.50
C ALA A 378 3.00 6.95 -12.47
N ARG A 379 4.05 6.58 -11.74
CA ARG A 379 5.27 7.38 -11.57
C ARG A 379 6.51 6.51 -11.72
N ILE A 380 7.53 7.06 -12.35
CA ILE A 380 8.87 6.48 -12.38
C ILE A 380 9.79 7.43 -11.62
N GLY A 381 10.59 6.91 -10.72
CA GLY A 381 11.53 7.68 -9.94
C GLY A 381 12.93 7.13 -9.97
N VAL A 382 13.89 7.95 -9.59
CA VAL A 382 15.30 7.59 -9.39
C VAL A 382 15.63 7.77 -7.90
N ILE A 383 16.33 6.80 -7.33
CA ILE A 383 16.80 6.88 -5.95
C ILE A 383 17.95 7.89 -5.89
N ASN A 384 17.76 8.95 -5.11
CA ASN A 384 18.69 10.05 -4.97
C ASN A 384 19.71 9.85 -3.85
N SER A 385 20.64 10.79 -3.70
CA SER A 385 21.73 10.74 -2.70
C SER A 385 21.28 10.93 -1.25
N GLU A 386 20.00 11.21 -1.01
CA GLU A 386 19.40 11.31 0.33
C GLU A 386 18.66 10.02 0.70
N GLY A 387 18.57 9.05 -0.23
CA GLY A 387 17.82 7.80 -0.04
C GLY A 387 16.32 7.96 -0.26
N LEU A 388 15.91 9.10 -0.80
CA LEU A 388 14.54 9.36 -1.26
C LEU A 388 14.46 9.12 -2.76
N ILE A 389 13.26 9.29 -3.32
CA ILE A 389 13.00 9.03 -4.73
C ILE A 389 12.58 10.32 -5.42
N ASP A 390 13.34 10.74 -6.44
CA ASP A 390 12.99 11.87 -7.29
C ASP A 390 12.17 11.38 -8.47
N GLU A 391 10.95 11.91 -8.66
CA GLU A 391 10.13 11.61 -9.82
C GLU A 391 10.81 12.10 -11.10
N VAL A 392 10.94 11.22 -12.09
CA VAL A 392 11.51 11.54 -13.41
C VAL A 392 10.50 11.41 -14.55
N TRP A 393 9.37 10.75 -14.29
CA TRP A 393 8.26 10.61 -15.23
C TRP A 393 6.96 10.30 -14.46
N SER A 394 5.83 10.77 -14.97
CA SER A 394 4.49 10.37 -14.51
C SER A 394 3.49 10.31 -15.66
N SER A 395 2.37 9.64 -15.43
CA SER A 395 1.22 9.64 -16.36
C SER A 395 0.46 10.96 -16.37
N GLU A 396 0.82 11.91 -15.48
CA GLU A 396 0.15 13.20 -15.22
C GLU A 396 -1.28 13.06 -14.68
N GLU A 397 -2.10 12.19 -15.29
CA GLU A 397 -3.49 11.90 -14.87
C GLU A 397 -3.59 10.48 -14.30
N PRO A 398 -4.52 10.26 -13.34
CA PRO A 398 -4.77 8.92 -12.82
C PRO A 398 -5.24 7.95 -13.90
N ILE A 399 -4.64 6.76 -13.93
CA ILE A 399 -4.97 5.68 -14.86
C ILE A 399 -6.13 4.86 -14.30
N GLU A 400 -7.14 4.61 -15.15
CA GLU A 400 -8.22 3.67 -14.81
C GLU A 400 -7.66 2.26 -14.58
N PRO A 401 -8.05 1.58 -13.47
CA PRO A 401 -7.59 0.23 -13.21
C PRO A 401 -8.18 -0.77 -14.22
N ASP A 402 -7.30 -1.53 -14.87
CA ASP A 402 -7.63 -2.65 -15.77
C ASP A 402 -6.94 -3.93 -15.24
N PRO A 403 -7.44 -4.52 -14.13
CA PRO A 403 -6.79 -5.67 -13.52
C PRO A 403 -6.68 -6.86 -14.45
N CYS A 404 -7.59 -7.00 -15.40
CA CYS A 404 -7.65 -8.13 -16.31
C CYS A 404 -7.00 -7.87 -17.67
N LEU A 405 -6.46 -6.67 -17.87
CA LEU A 405 -5.79 -6.24 -19.10
C LEU A 405 -6.67 -6.36 -20.34
N GLU A 406 -7.99 -6.13 -20.20
CA GLU A 406 -8.97 -6.28 -21.28
C GLU A 406 -8.76 -5.27 -22.42
N ASN A 407 -8.13 -4.13 -22.12
CA ASN A 407 -7.83 -3.09 -23.10
C ASN A 407 -6.53 -3.34 -23.90
N TYR A 408 -5.89 -4.50 -23.71
CA TYR A 408 -4.59 -4.83 -24.32
C TYR A 408 -4.65 -6.07 -25.18
N ASP A 409 -4.70 -5.92 -26.50
CA ASP A 409 -4.76 -7.05 -27.47
C ASP A 409 -3.65 -8.09 -27.27
N TRP A 410 -2.45 -7.64 -26.84
CA TRP A 410 -1.31 -8.53 -26.58
C TRP A 410 -1.47 -9.39 -25.32
N ALA A 411 -2.39 -9.03 -24.42
CA ALA A 411 -2.63 -9.74 -23.17
C ALA A 411 -3.65 -10.88 -23.30
N GLU A 412 -4.18 -11.12 -24.51
CA GLU A 412 -5.14 -12.20 -24.77
C GLU A 412 -4.63 -13.57 -24.23
N GLY A 413 -5.43 -14.20 -23.38
CA GLY A 413 -5.13 -15.50 -22.77
C GLY A 413 -4.29 -15.43 -21.48
N LEU A 414 -3.92 -14.26 -20.99
CA LEU A 414 -3.29 -14.09 -19.66
C LEU A 414 -4.28 -14.31 -18.52
N ALA A 415 -5.45 -13.71 -18.59
CA ALA A 415 -6.53 -13.87 -17.62
C ALA A 415 -7.33 -15.15 -17.96
N GLN A 416 -7.03 -16.26 -17.31
CA GLN A 416 -7.76 -17.50 -17.47
C GLN A 416 -8.80 -17.66 -16.35
N GLY A 417 -9.99 -17.03 -16.51
CA GLY A 417 -11.16 -17.32 -15.70
C GLY A 417 -11.20 -16.74 -14.27
N GLU A 418 -10.16 -16.05 -13.83
CA GLU A 418 -10.12 -15.39 -12.52
C GLU A 418 -10.66 -13.96 -12.57
N CYS A 419 -10.88 -13.43 -13.77
CA CYS A 419 -11.43 -12.10 -14.02
C CYS A 419 -12.90 -12.10 -14.46
N ASP A 420 -13.48 -13.27 -14.70
CA ASP A 420 -14.89 -13.41 -15.09
C ASP A 420 -15.76 -13.38 -13.82
N GLN A 421 -16.12 -12.19 -13.34
CA GLN A 421 -17.11 -12.01 -12.28
C GLN A 421 -18.31 -11.19 -12.75
#